data_1990f67f60a9552387b2bf1757725b0a
#
_entry.id   1990f67f60a9552387b2bf1757725b0a
#
_cell.length_a   1.000
_cell.length_b   1.000
_cell.length_c   1.000
_cell.angle_alpha   90.00
_cell.angle_beta   90.00
_cell.angle_gamma   90.00
#
_symmetry.space_group_name_H-M   'P 1'
#
loop_
_entity.id
_entity.type
_entity.pdbx_description
1 polymer ?
#
loop_
_entity_poly.entity_id
_entity_poly.type
_entity_poly.pdbx_seq_one_letter_code
_entity_poly.pdbx_strand_id
1 'polypeptide(L)'
;MKNNNPLDYLYPNVQQTSIINKQANLKQTLKGNLWKSIIKAKITNQNLVLEGHGINSLRFKKYISEVKYNDNTGIEAQSAKMYFNLLFGKDFKREQQGTEDTLNIFLNYGYSILRSIIARSITGTGLHPSLGIWHHNQYDPMPLASDLMEPLRPFVDNMIYKYIKNKNDYKFNKEFKEYIARIIIQPTIIKNKAQILDNAVNIYVSSIKNIIIEKNKPYIDLPRIKI
;
A
#
# COMPACT_ATOMS: atom_id res chain seq x y z
N MET A 1 34.69 18.16 12.23
CA MET A 1 34.77 17.59 10.88
C MET A 1 34.07 16.25 10.91
N LYS A 2 32.93 16.05 10.23
CA LYS A 2 32.30 14.73 10.08
C LYS A 2 33.21 13.94 9.16
N ASN A 3 33.82 12.84 9.66
CA ASN A 3 34.50 11.88 8.80
C ASN A 3 33.45 11.27 7.84
N ASN A 4 33.50 11.67 6.59
CA ASN A 4 32.73 11.04 5.52
C ASN A 4 33.35 9.67 5.23
N ASN A 5 32.96 8.65 5.98
CA ASN A 5 33.31 7.27 5.66
C ASN A 5 32.51 6.86 4.42
N PRO A 6 33.14 6.36 3.33
CA PRO A 6 32.41 5.86 2.16
C PRO A 6 31.38 4.79 2.47
N LEU A 7 31.53 4.06 3.58
CA LEU A 7 30.57 3.08 4.08
C LEU A 7 29.30 3.72 4.63
N ASP A 8 29.31 5.00 5.02
CA ASP A 8 28.12 5.71 5.52
C ASP A 8 27.04 5.86 4.43
N TYR A 9 27.45 5.83 3.15
CA TYR A 9 26.52 5.81 2.02
C TYR A 9 25.86 4.44 1.80
N LEU A 10 26.52 3.35 2.20
CA LEU A 10 25.99 1.98 2.11
C LEU A 10 25.13 1.61 3.33
N TYR A 11 25.41 2.22 4.49
CA TYR A 11 24.73 1.95 5.76
C TYR A 11 24.35 3.25 6.47
N PRO A 12 23.34 3.99 5.95
CA PRO A 12 22.99 5.32 6.48
C PRO A 12 22.45 5.28 7.92
N ASN A 13 22.26 4.10 8.49
CA ASN A 13 21.63 3.94 9.80
C ASN A 13 22.51 3.14 10.77
N VAL A 14 23.24 3.84 11.65
CA VAL A 14 24.13 3.26 12.68
C VAL A 14 23.41 2.21 13.55
N GLN A 15 22.08 2.21 13.59
CA GLN A 15 21.27 1.28 14.36
C GLN A 15 20.63 0.17 13.51
N GLN A 16 21.02 -0.02 12.27
CA GLN A 16 20.32 -0.93 11.34
C GLN A 16 20.21 -2.36 11.87
N THR A 17 21.29 -2.91 12.41
CA THR A 17 21.26 -4.27 13.00
C THR A 17 20.23 -4.37 14.13
N SER A 18 20.16 -3.36 15.01
CA SER A 18 19.17 -3.31 16.10
C SER A 18 17.74 -3.25 15.57
N ILE A 19 17.52 -2.45 14.51
CA ILE A 19 16.20 -2.32 13.87
C ILE A 19 15.78 -3.66 13.25
N ILE A 20 16.66 -4.30 12.49
CA ILE A 20 16.40 -5.60 11.85
C ILE A 20 16.09 -6.66 12.89
N ASN A 21 16.87 -6.74 13.98
CA ASN A 21 16.62 -7.68 15.05
C ASN A 21 15.26 -7.47 15.73
N LYS A 22 14.86 -6.21 15.98
CA LYS A 22 13.54 -5.89 16.53
C LYS A 22 12.42 -6.26 15.55
N GLN A 23 12.60 -5.99 14.26
CA GLN A 23 11.66 -6.34 13.21
C GLN A 23 11.49 -7.87 13.08
N ALA A 24 12.57 -8.63 13.06
CA ALA A 24 12.55 -10.09 12.97
C ALA A 24 11.82 -10.73 14.18
N ASN A 25 12.00 -10.16 15.38
CA ASN A 25 11.42 -10.64 16.62
C ASN A 25 10.09 -9.95 17.00
N LEU A 26 9.34 -9.45 16.02
CA LEU A 26 8.01 -8.87 16.26
C LEU A 26 7.05 -9.92 16.82
N LYS A 27 6.40 -9.57 17.95
CA LYS A 27 5.37 -10.43 18.54
C LYS A 27 4.20 -10.61 17.57
N GLN A 28 3.68 -11.84 17.48
CA GLN A 28 2.57 -12.17 16.59
C GLN A 28 1.32 -11.31 16.87
N THR A 29 1.07 -10.97 18.15
CA THR A 29 -0.02 -10.06 18.52
C THR A 29 0.13 -8.67 17.90
N LEU A 30 1.36 -8.14 17.85
CA LEU A 30 1.62 -6.85 17.21
C LEU A 30 1.44 -6.94 15.69
N LYS A 31 1.98 -7.99 15.07
CA LYS A 31 1.79 -8.24 13.62
C LYS A 31 0.30 -8.27 13.24
N GLY A 32 -0.51 -9.01 13.98
CA GLY A 32 -1.94 -9.12 13.70
C GLY A 32 -2.72 -7.82 13.90
N ASN A 33 -2.34 -6.99 14.87
CA ASN A 33 -2.94 -5.67 15.06
C ASN A 33 -2.54 -4.67 13.96
N LEU A 34 -1.27 -4.70 13.53
CA LEU A 34 -0.78 -3.91 12.41
C LEU A 34 -1.53 -4.30 11.13
N TRP A 35 -1.63 -5.61 10.86
CA TRP A 35 -2.36 -6.12 9.70
C TRP A 35 -3.82 -5.70 9.70
N LYS A 36 -4.52 -5.86 10.82
CA LYS A 36 -5.90 -5.37 10.98
C LYS A 36 -6.03 -3.90 10.60
N SER A 37 -5.12 -3.05 11.05
CA SER A 37 -5.15 -1.61 10.76
C SER A 37 -4.88 -1.31 9.29
N ILE A 38 -3.93 -2.03 8.66
CA ILE A 38 -3.60 -1.96 7.24
C ILE A 38 -4.81 -2.31 6.39
N ILE A 39 -5.49 -3.43 6.69
CA ILE A 39 -6.67 -3.86 5.93
C ILE A 39 -7.86 -2.91 6.11
N LYS A 40 -8.10 -2.41 7.33
CA LYS A 40 -9.12 -1.38 7.53
C LYS A 40 -8.86 -0.14 6.67
N ALA A 41 -7.61 0.32 6.60
CA ALA A 41 -7.25 1.48 5.77
C ALA A 41 -7.40 1.19 4.27
N LYS A 42 -7.06 -0.01 3.80
CA LYS A 42 -7.32 -0.46 2.43
C LYS A 42 -8.79 -0.33 2.08
N ILE A 43 -9.66 -0.93 2.90
CA ILE A 43 -11.11 -0.94 2.66
C ILE A 43 -11.68 0.48 2.76
N THR A 44 -11.16 1.31 3.67
CA THR A 44 -11.54 2.73 3.77
C THR A 44 -11.20 3.47 2.47
N ASN A 45 -10.01 3.28 1.92
CA ASN A 45 -9.61 3.92 0.67
C ASN A 45 -10.39 3.38 -0.54
N GLN A 46 -10.74 2.07 -0.56
CA GLN A 46 -11.66 1.50 -1.55
C GLN A 46 -13.03 2.18 -1.51
N ASN A 47 -13.58 2.36 -0.29
CA ASN A 47 -14.85 3.05 -0.10
C ASN A 47 -14.79 4.50 -0.62
N LEU A 48 -13.74 5.24 -0.28
CA LEU A 48 -13.55 6.61 -0.74
C LEU A 48 -13.46 6.70 -2.27
N VAL A 49 -12.78 5.77 -2.93
CA VAL A 49 -12.72 5.71 -4.40
C VAL A 49 -14.12 5.52 -4.98
N LEU A 50 -14.89 4.58 -4.47
CA LEU A 50 -16.25 4.34 -4.95
C LEU A 50 -17.14 5.56 -4.73
N GLU A 51 -17.14 6.15 -3.53
CA GLU A 51 -17.90 7.37 -3.22
C GLU A 51 -17.52 8.54 -4.13
N GLY A 52 -16.23 8.74 -4.40
CA GLY A 52 -15.74 9.80 -5.28
C GLY A 52 -16.16 9.64 -6.75
N HIS A 53 -16.56 8.45 -7.14
CA HIS A 53 -17.13 8.19 -8.47
C HIS A 53 -18.65 8.04 -8.46
N GLY A 54 -19.32 8.33 -7.35
CA GLY A 54 -20.80 8.21 -7.22
C GLY A 54 -21.31 6.76 -7.20
N ILE A 55 -20.42 5.80 -6.90
CA ILE A 55 -20.77 4.38 -6.85
C ILE A 55 -21.23 4.04 -5.43
N ASN A 56 -22.39 3.36 -5.31
CA ASN A 56 -22.91 2.96 -4.00
C ASN A 56 -21.96 1.99 -3.28
N SER A 57 -21.50 2.40 -2.12
CA SER A 57 -20.51 1.70 -1.32
C SER A 57 -20.91 1.44 0.14
N LEU A 58 -22.20 1.53 0.47
CA LEU A 58 -22.71 1.41 1.85
C LEU A 58 -22.20 0.16 2.58
N ARG A 59 -22.03 -0.96 1.85
CA ARG A 59 -21.55 -2.22 2.43
C ARG A 59 -20.11 -2.12 2.94
N PHE A 60 -19.29 -1.21 2.40
CA PHE A 60 -17.90 -1.04 2.83
C PHE A 60 -17.78 -0.53 4.27
N LYS A 61 -18.72 0.30 4.76
CA LYS A 61 -18.79 0.70 6.16
C LYS A 61 -18.93 -0.53 7.09
N LYS A 62 -19.72 -1.51 6.69
CA LYS A 62 -19.85 -2.78 7.41
C LYS A 62 -18.56 -3.58 7.35
N TYR A 63 -17.95 -3.75 6.18
CA TYR A 63 -16.65 -4.43 6.05
C TYR A 63 -15.59 -3.82 6.96
N ILE A 64 -15.43 -2.48 7.00
CA ILE A 64 -14.46 -1.80 7.86
C ILE A 64 -14.68 -2.16 9.35
N SER A 65 -15.93 -2.26 9.80
CA SER A 65 -16.25 -2.64 11.20
C SER A 65 -15.99 -4.12 11.49
N GLU A 66 -16.16 -5.00 10.50
CA GLU A 66 -16.01 -6.45 10.62
C GLU A 66 -14.58 -6.96 10.55
N VAL A 67 -13.60 -6.16 10.10
CA VAL A 67 -12.18 -6.58 10.11
C VAL A 67 -11.72 -6.87 11.52
N LYS A 68 -11.46 -8.15 11.79
CA LYS A 68 -10.96 -8.64 13.07
C LYS A 68 -9.44 -8.80 13.06
N TYR A 69 -8.89 -9.18 14.19
CA TYR A 69 -7.48 -9.57 14.33
C TYR A 69 -7.12 -10.63 13.27
N ASN A 70 -5.99 -10.45 12.58
CA ASN A 70 -5.52 -11.32 11.49
C ASN A 70 -6.47 -11.48 10.29
N ASP A 71 -7.53 -10.67 10.18
CA ASP A 71 -8.57 -10.86 9.14
C ASP A 71 -9.08 -12.30 9.00
N ASN A 72 -9.26 -13.00 10.12
CA ASN A 72 -9.65 -14.42 10.16
C ASN A 72 -10.98 -14.73 9.43
N THR A 73 -11.76 -13.71 9.13
CA THR A 73 -13.04 -13.83 8.42
C THR A 73 -12.91 -13.56 6.91
N GLY A 74 -11.72 -13.26 6.41
CA GLY A 74 -11.45 -13.02 4.99
C GLY A 74 -12.20 -11.80 4.43
N ILE A 75 -12.40 -10.77 5.26
CA ILE A 75 -13.07 -9.53 4.85
C ILE A 75 -12.29 -8.82 3.75
N GLU A 76 -10.97 -8.90 3.78
CA GLU A 76 -10.12 -8.36 2.72
C GLU A 76 -10.50 -8.91 1.35
N ALA A 77 -10.57 -10.23 1.21
CA ALA A 77 -10.90 -10.88 -0.06
C ALA A 77 -12.32 -10.58 -0.52
N GLN A 78 -13.29 -10.56 0.42
CA GLN A 78 -14.68 -10.25 0.13
C GLN A 78 -14.83 -8.79 -0.34
N SER A 79 -14.21 -7.84 0.36
CA SER A 79 -14.25 -6.43 -0.01
C SER A 79 -13.54 -6.17 -1.34
N ALA A 80 -12.39 -6.80 -1.59
CA ALA A 80 -11.66 -6.68 -2.84
C ALA A 80 -12.47 -7.17 -4.04
N LYS A 81 -13.12 -8.34 -3.94
CA LYS A 81 -13.97 -8.86 -5.00
C LYS A 81 -15.12 -7.90 -5.31
N MET A 82 -15.81 -7.42 -4.27
CA MET A 82 -16.91 -6.47 -4.46
C MET A 82 -16.44 -5.14 -5.04
N TYR A 83 -15.30 -4.62 -4.54
CA TYR A 83 -14.69 -3.38 -5.00
C TYR A 83 -14.38 -3.41 -6.50
N PHE A 84 -13.66 -4.43 -6.97
CA PHE A 84 -13.31 -4.55 -8.37
C PHE A 84 -14.53 -4.72 -9.27
N ASN A 85 -15.52 -5.48 -8.84
CA ASN A 85 -16.77 -5.64 -9.58
C ASN A 85 -17.55 -4.32 -9.70
N LEU A 86 -17.55 -3.50 -8.65
CA LEU A 86 -18.22 -2.20 -8.67
C LEU A 86 -17.44 -1.17 -9.51
N LEU A 87 -16.11 -1.19 -9.45
CA LEU A 87 -15.28 -0.20 -10.11
C LEU A 87 -15.07 -0.52 -11.59
N PHE A 88 -14.80 -1.76 -11.95
CA PHE A 88 -14.44 -2.17 -13.31
C PHE A 88 -15.47 -3.06 -14.02
N GLY A 89 -16.56 -3.38 -13.36
CA GLY A 89 -17.63 -4.20 -13.93
C GLY A 89 -17.67 -5.62 -13.38
N LYS A 90 -18.87 -6.25 -13.47
CA LYS A 90 -19.14 -7.56 -12.85
C LYS A 90 -18.30 -8.71 -13.43
N ASP A 91 -17.87 -8.59 -14.66
CA ASP A 91 -17.09 -9.61 -15.36
C ASP A 91 -15.59 -9.48 -15.12
N PHE A 92 -15.15 -8.40 -14.49
CA PHE A 92 -13.75 -8.17 -14.21
C PHE A 92 -13.23 -9.18 -13.17
N LYS A 93 -12.14 -9.88 -13.55
CA LYS A 93 -11.40 -10.78 -12.67
C LYS A 93 -9.99 -10.25 -12.49
N ARG A 94 -9.58 -10.08 -11.23
CA ARG A 94 -8.23 -9.62 -10.91
C ARG A 94 -7.22 -10.75 -11.09
N GLU A 95 -6.26 -10.55 -12.01
CA GLU A 95 -5.18 -11.49 -12.33
C GLU A 95 -3.82 -10.82 -12.08
N GLN A 96 -2.94 -11.51 -11.34
CA GLN A 96 -1.66 -10.93 -10.92
C GLN A 96 -0.52 -11.24 -11.88
N GLN A 97 -0.55 -12.39 -12.57
CA GLN A 97 0.51 -12.85 -13.46
C GLN A 97 -0.09 -13.53 -14.69
N GLY A 98 0.67 -13.50 -15.81
CA GLY A 98 0.34 -14.25 -17.02
C GLY A 98 -0.93 -13.78 -17.72
N THR A 99 -1.41 -12.55 -17.45
CA THR A 99 -2.63 -12.03 -18.05
C THR A 99 -2.37 -11.32 -19.38
N GLU A 100 -3.27 -11.48 -20.31
CA GLU A 100 -3.36 -10.71 -21.55
C GLU A 100 -4.36 -9.56 -21.44
N ASP A 101 -5.18 -9.54 -20.39
CA ASP A 101 -6.14 -8.47 -20.15
C ASP A 101 -5.45 -7.14 -19.86
N THR A 102 -5.71 -6.15 -20.70
CA THR A 102 -5.06 -4.82 -20.62
C THR A 102 -5.28 -4.12 -19.29
N LEU A 103 -6.45 -4.27 -18.68
CA LEU A 103 -6.74 -3.65 -17.38
C LEU A 103 -5.90 -4.28 -16.26
N ASN A 104 -5.76 -5.59 -16.26
CA ASN A 104 -4.87 -6.30 -15.32
C ASN A 104 -3.39 -5.93 -15.55
N ILE A 105 -2.96 -5.76 -16.81
CA ILE A 105 -1.61 -5.27 -17.13
C ILE A 105 -1.40 -3.87 -16.54
N PHE A 106 -2.38 -2.97 -16.65
CA PHE A 106 -2.32 -1.61 -16.07
C PHE A 106 -2.19 -1.66 -14.55
N LEU A 107 -3.03 -2.46 -13.89
CA LEU A 107 -3.01 -2.65 -12.44
C LEU A 107 -1.67 -3.23 -11.96
N ASN A 108 -1.18 -4.26 -12.64
CA ASN A 108 0.10 -4.90 -12.30
C ASN A 108 1.27 -3.90 -12.42
N TYR A 109 1.30 -3.12 -13.49
CA TYR A 109 2.33 -2.10 -13.70
C TYR A 109 2.24 -0.98 -12.65
N GLY A 110 1.04 -0.44 -12.40
CA GLY A 110 0.84 0.59 -11.38
C GLY A 110 1.22 0.12 -9.97
N TYR A 111 0.87 -1.12 -9.62
CA TYR A 111 1.27 -1.71 -8.33
C TYR A 111 2.78 -1.95 -8.24
N SER A 112 3.47 -2.26 -9.34
CA SER A 112 4.93 -2.40 -9.33
C SER A 112 5.63 -1.08 -9.03
N ILE A 113 5.14 0.04 -9.58
CA ILE A 113 5.63 1.38 -9.28
C ILE A 113 5.39 1.71 -7.81
N LEU A 114 4.16 1.51 -7.32
CA LEU A 114 3.80 1.77 -5.93
C LEU A 114 4.67 0.96 -4.96
N ARG A 115 4.87 -0.33 -5.25
CA ARG A 115 5.73 -1.22 -4.46
C ARG A 115 7.17 -0.71 -4.39
N SER A 116 7.70 -0.19 -5.50
CA SER A 116 9.05 0.36 -5.56
C SER A 116 9.20 1.63 -4.71
N ILE A 117 8.19 2.52 -4.71
CA ILE A 117 8.16 3.71 -3.86
C ILE A 117 8.21 3.31 -2.37
N ILE A 118 7.40 2.33 -1.98
CA ILE A 118 7.32 1.84 -0.60
C ILE A 118 8.61 1.13 -0.20
N ALA A 119 9.17 0.28 -1.05
CA ALA A 119 10.43 -0.42 -0.79
C ALA A 119 11.58 0.55 -0.54
N ARG A 120 11.67 1.63 -1.33
CA ARG A 120 12.63 2.72 -1.12
C ARG A 120 12.45 3.38 0.25
N SER A 121 11.21 3.68 0.65
CA SER A 121 10.93 4.27 1.96
C SER A 121 11.27 3.31 3.11
N ILE A 122 10.96 2.01 2.97
CA ILE A 122 11.31 0.97 3.95
C ILE A 122 12.82 0.96 4.17
N THR A 123 13.60 0.86 3.10
CA THR A 123 15.07 0.84 3.16
C THR A 123 15.61 2.14 3.77
N GLY A 124 15.08 3.30 3.36
CA GLY A 124 15.47 4.61 3.90
C GLY A 124 15.20 4.76 5.41
N THR A 125 14.24 4.02 5.98
CA THR A 125 14.01 4.00 7.42
C THR A 125 14.88 3.01 8.18
N GLY A 126 15.61 2.15 7.50
CA GLY A 126 16.43 1.07 8.09
C GLY A 126 15.67 -0.22 8.37
N LEU A 127 14.37 -0.31 7.99
CA LEU A 127 13.63 -1.56 8.00
C LEU A 127 14.11 -2.46 6.85
N HIS A 128 14.00 -3.78 7.03
CA HIS A 128 14.36 -4.75 6.00
C HIS A 128 13.11 -5.16 5.20
N PRO A 129 13.10 -5.00 3.86
CA PRO A 129 11.92 -5.27 3.05
C PRO A 129 11.50 -6.74 3.00
N SER A 130 12.43 -7.69 3.23
CA SER A 130 12.13 -9.14 3.26
C SER A 130 11.47 -9.62 4.56
N LEU A 131 11.37 -8.78 5.58
CA LEU A 131 10.75 -9.14 6.86
C LEU A 131 9.31 -8.60 6.92
N GLY A 132 8.37 -9.34 6.35
CA GLY A 132 6.95 -8.98 6.29
C GLY A 132 6.24 -9.02 7.65
N ILE A 133 5.11 -8.33 7.70
CA ILE A 133 4.18 -8.35 8.83
C ILE A 133 3.24 -9.57 8.68
N TRP A 134 2.67 -9.74 7.48
CA TRP A 134 1.66 -10.75 7.20
C TRP A 134 2.06 -11.73 6.09
N HIS A 135 2.46 -11.25 4.92
CA HIS A 135 2.84 -12.10 3.81
C HIS A 135 4.18 -12.80 4.06
N HIS A 136 4.20 -14.12 3.85
CA HIS A 136 5.37 -14.98 4.08
C HIS A 136 5.67 -15.85 2.86
N ASN A 137 5.29 -15.38 1.65
CA ASN A 137 5.60 -16.08 0.42
C ASN A 137 7.12 -16.07 0.18
N GLN A 138 7.74 -17.24 0.13
CA GLN A 138 9.18 -17.41 -0.09
C GLN A 138 9.67 -16.86 -1.45
N TYR A 139 8.77 -16.70 -2.41
CA TYR A 139 9.07 -16.15 -3.73
C TYR A 139 8.88 -14.62 -3.80
N ASP A 140 8.38 -13.99 -2.75
CA ASP A 140 8.30 -12.55 -2.67
C ASP A 140 9.56 -11.99 -1.99
N PRO A 141 10.47 -11.31 -2.74
CA PRO A 141 11.69 -10.75 -2.14
C PRO A 141 11.44 -9.56 -1.20
N MET A 142 10.25 -8.97 -1.26
CA MET A 142 9.91 -7.76 -0.49
C MET A 142 8.51 -7.84 0.16
N PRO A 143 8.23 -8.86 1.01
CA PRO A 143 6.90 -9.06 1.58
C PRO A 143 6.44 -7.87 2.45
N LEU A 144 7.35 -7.14 3.11
CA LEU A 144 6.98 -5.94 3.85
C LEU A 144 6.45 -4.83 2.92
N ALA A 145 7.06 -4.66 1.74
CA ALA A 145 6.54 -3.70 0.77
C ALA A 145 5.16 -4.12 0.25
N SER A 146 4.95 -5.42 0.04
CA SER A 146 3.66 -5.99 -0.33
C SER A 146 2.60 -5.76 0.75
N ASP A 147 2.96 -5.92 2.04
CA ASP A 147 2.06 -5.62 3.17
C ASP A 147 1.70 -4.13 3.24
N LEU A 148 2.72 -3.27 3.20
CA LEU A 148 2.53 -1.84 3.39
C LEU A 148 1.88 -1.13 2.19
N MET A 149 1.88 -1.73 1.01
CA MET A 149 1.19 -1.16 -0.14
C MET A 149 -0.33 -1.32 -0.11
N GLU A 150 -0.86 -2.22 0.70
CA GLU A 150 -2.30 -2.53 0.70
C GLU A 150 -3.21 -1.30 0.85
N PRO A 151 -2.99 -0.37 1.81
CA PRO A 151 -3.80 0.85 1.93
C PRO A 151 -3.71 1.78 0.72
N LEU A 152 -2.64 1.64 -0.08
CA LEU A 152 -2.32 2.53 -1.19
C LEU A 152 -2.73 1.97 -2.56
N ARG A 153 -3.07 0.66 -2.65
CA ARG A 153 -3.57 0.06 -3.91
C ARG A 153 -4.74 0.84 -4.50
N PRO A 154 -5.74 1.31 -3.72
CA PRO A 154 -6.85 2.09 -4.27
C PRO A 154 -6.45 3.39 -4.95
N PHE A 155 -5.25 3.94 -4.68
CA PHE A 155 -4.75 5.13 -5.40
C PHE A 155 -4.42 4.78 -6.86
N VAL A 156 -3.78 3.62 -7.07
CA VAL A 156 -3.52 3.09 -8.42
C VAL A 156 -4.82 2.82 -9.14
N ASP A 157 -5.75 2.14 -8.46
CA ASP A 157 -7.05 1.77 -9.02
C ASP A 157 -7.85 2.99 -9.47
N ASN A 158 -7.87 4.04 -8.64
CA ASN A 158 -8.52 5.30 -8.95
C ASN A 158 -7.91 6.01 -10.16
N MET A 159 -6.58 6.02 -10.26
CA MET A 159 -5.89 6.60 -11.41
C MET A 159 -6.23 5.83 -12.69
N ILE A 160 -6.20 4.50 -12.64
CA ILE A 160 -6.49 3.66 -13.80
C ILE A 160 -7.96 3.82 -14.21
N TYR A 161 -8.88 3.81 -13.25
CA TYR A 161 -10.29 4.07 -13.54
C TYR A 161 -10.50 5.42 -14.24
N LYS A 162 -9.87 6.48 -13.73
CA LYS A 162 -9.92 7.83 -14.38
C LYS A 162 -9.31 7.82 -15.78
N TYR A 163 -8.26 7.05 -16.01
CA TYR A 163 -7.58 6.96 -17.30
C TYR A 163 -8.46 6.29 -18.35
N ILE A 164 -9.19 5.23 -17.98
CA ILE A 164 -10.00 4.44 -18.93
C ILE A 164 -11.42 4.95 -19.10
N LYS A 165 -12.01 5.62 -18.08
CA LYS A 165 -13.44 5.99 -18.01
C LYS A 165 -14.00 6.68 -19.24
N ASN A 166 -13.17 7.47 -19.92
CA ASN A 166 -13.58 8.27 -21.08
C ASN A 166 -12.88 7.82 -22.37
N LYS A 167 -12.30 6.63 -22.41
CA LYS A 167 -11.60 6.09 -23.58
C LYS A 167 -12.32 4.86 -24.11
N ASN A 168 -12.63 4.87 -25.41
CA ASN A 168 -13.22 3.70 -26.08
C ASN A 168 -12.16 2.60 -26.35
N ASP A 169 -10.90 2.98 -26.46
CA ASP A 169 -9.75 2.08 -26.60
C ASP A 169 -8.59 2.57 -25.73
N TYR A 170 -7.93 1.65 -25.05
CA TYR A 170 -6.78 1.96 -24.21
C TYR A 170 -5.74 0.85 -24.33
N LYS A 171 -4.47 1.26 -24.47
CA LYS A 171 -3.33 0.36 -24.72
C LYS A 171 -2.21 0.62 -23.73
N PHE A 172 -1.44 -0.44 -23.43
CA PHE A 172 -0.24 -0.31 -22.63
C PHE A 172 0.88 0.34 -23.44
N ASN A 173 0.92 1.66 -23.42
CA ASN A 173 1.82 2.50 -24.21
C ASN A 173 2.59 3.52 -23.35
N LYS A 174 3.38 4.36 -23.98
CA LYS A 174 4.16 5.42 -23.32
C LYS A 174 3.27 6.40 -22.57
N GLU A 175 2.16 6.83 -23.18
CA GLU A 175 1.20 7.76 -22.57
C GLU A 175 0.67 7.23 -21.22
N PHE A 176 0.26 5.96 -21.17
CA PHE A 176 -0.18 5.32 -19.94
C PHE A 176 0.92 5.28 -18.89
N LYS A 177 2.15 4.89 -19.28
CA LYS A 177 3.31 4.83 -18.36
C LYS A 177 3.63 6.18 -17.75
N GLU A 178 3.62 7.25 -18.54
CA GLU A 178 3.81 8.62 -18.07
C GLU A 178 2.67 9.09 -17.15
N TYR A 179 1.44 8.71 -17.47
CA TYR A 179 0.29 9.02 -16.64
C TYR A 179 0.38 8.36 -15.27
N ILE A 180 0.60 7.06 -15.22
CA ILE A 180 0.61 6.32 -13.95
C ILE A 180 1.84 6.62 -13.10
N ALA A 181 2.97 7.06 -13.69
CA ALA A 181 4.14 7.51 -12.95
C ALA A 181 3.85 8.74 -12.06
N ARG A 182 2.82 9.52 -12.39
CA ARG A 182 2.35 10.65 -11.55
C ARG A 182 1.68 10.23 -10.25
N ILE A 183 1.63 8.93 -9.96
CA ILE A 183 1.12 8.43 -8.67
C ILE A 183 1.89 9.04 -7.49
N ILE A 184 3.18 9.30 -7.67
CA ILE A 184 4.07 9.86 -6.65
C ILE A 184 3.60 11.22 -6.10
N ILE A 185 2.90 12.01 -6.92
CA ILE A 185 2.38 13.34 -6.56
C ILE A 185 0.88 13.34 -6.25
N GLN A 186 0.23 12.17 -6.16
CA GLN A 186 -1.22 12.13 -5.89
C GLN A 186 -1.56 12.75 -4.53
N PRO A 187 -2.63 13.55 -4.47
CA PRO A 187 -3.10 14.16 -3.22
C PRO A 187 -3.48 13.09 -2.19
N THR A 188 -2.90 13.20 -1.02
CA THR A 188 -3.04 12.23 0.08
C THR A 188 -3.26 12.96 1.39
N ILE A 189 -4.16 12.45 2.22
CA ILE A 189 -4.35 12.95 3.59
C ILE A 189 -3.60 12.01 4.54
N ILE A 190 -2.70 12.56 5.34
CA ILE A 190 -2.04 11.85 6.43
C ILE A 190 -1.88 12.79 7.63
N LYS A 191 -2.08 12.30 8.86
CA LYS A 191 -2.11 13.15 10.09
C LYS A 191 -3.04 14.36 9.94
N ASN A 192 -4.19 14.19 9.26
CA ASN A 192 -5.15 15.26 8.94
C ASN A 192 -4.59 16.42 8.11
N LYS A 193 -3.44 16.21 7.43
CA LYS A 193 -2.82 17.21 6.55
C LYS A 193 -2.75 16.66 5.12
N ALA A 194 -2.97 17.57 4.15
CA ALA A 194 -2.79 17.24 2.75
C ALA A 194 -1.29 17.17 2.42
N GLN A 195 -0.87 16.11 1.74
CA GLN A 195 0.49 15.85 1.30
C GLN A 195 0.45 15.25 -0.11
N ILE A 196 1.59 15.18 -0.79
CA ILE A 196 1.77 14.29 -1.93
C ILE A 196 2.02 12.86 -1.44
N LEU A 197 1.71 11.86 -2.28
CA LEU A 197 1.82 10.44 -1.91
C LEU A 197 3.23 10.07 -1.41
N ASP A 198 4.28 10.56 -2.06
CA ASP A 198 5.67 10.26 -1.66
C ASP A 198 5.96 10.66 -0.21
N ASN A 199 5.59 11.88 0.17
CA ASN A 199 5.72 12.34 1.56
C ASN A 199 4.84 11.52 2.51
N ALA A 200 3.61 11.21 2.12
CA ALA A 200 2.70 10.42 2.93
C ALA A 200 3.23 8.98 3.15
N VAL A 201 3.84 8.36 2.14
CA VAL A 201 4.50 7.04 2.27
C VAL A 201 5.64 7.12 3.28
N ASN A 202 6.49 8.14 3.22
CA ASN A 202 7.60 8.30 4.17
C ASN A 202 7.11 8.47 5.62
N ILE A 203 6.04 9.24 5.84
CA ILE A 203 5.41 9.39 7.17
C ILE A 203 4.82 8.06 7.64
N TYR A 204 4.10 7.35 6.76
CA TYR A 204 3.48 6.07 7.06
C TYR A 204 4.51 5.01 7.45
N VAL A 205 5.53 4.80 6.63
CA VAL A 205 6.59 3.81 6.88
C VAL A 205 7.38 4.16 8.14
N SER A 206 7.68 5.45 8.37
CA SER A 206 8.32 5.91 9.60
C SER A 206 7.46 5.62 10.84
N SER A 207 6.15 5.72 10.75
CA SER A 207 5.25 5.37 11.87
C SER A 207 5.30 3.87 12.21
N ILE A 208 5.38 3.00 11.18
CA ILE A 208 5.59 1.56 11.36
C ILE A 208 6.93 1.27 12.06
N LYS A 209 8.02 1.90 11.56
CA LYS A 209 9.34 1.79 12.22
C LYS A 209 9.26 2.15 13.70
N ASN A 210 8.63 3.27 14.03
CA ASN A 210 8.53 3.74 15.42
C ASN A 210 7.79 2.73 16.31
N ILE A 211 6.71 2.12 15.81
CA ILE A 211 6.00 1.06 16.53
C ILE A 211 6.91 -0.16 16.77
N ILE A 212 7.69 -0.55 15.77
CA ILE A 212 8.62 -1.69 15.86
C ILE A 212 9.73 -1.43 16.89
N ILE A 213 10.26 -0.20 16.94
CA ILE A 213 11.41 0.16 17.78
C ILE A 213 10.97 0.50 19.20
N GLU A 214 9.97 1.35 19.36
CA GLU A 214 9.61 1.99 20.63
C GLU A 214 8.57 1.19 21.44
N LYS A 215 7.95 0.16 20.87
CA LYS A 215 6.90 -0.70 21.47
C LYS A 215 5.70 0.04 22.11
N ASN A 216 5.79 1.34 22.32
CA ASN A 216 4.86 2.18 23.10
C ASN A 216 4.04 3.15 22.26
N LYS A 217 4.22 3.22 20.93
CA LYS A 217 3.37 4.07 20.09
C LYS A 217 2.23 3.23 19.52
N PRO A 218 0.98 3.51 19.94
CA PRO A 218 -0.17 2.67 19.60
C PRO A 218 -0.75 2.95 18.21
N TYR A 219 -0.27 3.96 17.46
CA TYR A 219 -0.96 4.44 16.27
C TYR A 219 -0.07 4.45 15.04
N ILE A 220 -0.60 3.82 13.98
CA ILE A 220 -0.07 3.92 12.63
C ILE A 220 -0.64 5.18 11.99
N ASP A 221 0.22 5.99 11.39
CA ASP A 221 -0.20 7.08 10.52
C ASP A 221 -0.61 6.52 9.15
N LEU A 222 -1.88 6.21 8.97
CA LEU A 222 -2.39 5.58 7.76
C LEU A 222 -2.75 6.63 6.69
N PRO A 223 -2.27 6.44 5.43
CA PRO A 223 -2.61 7.35 4.34
C PRO A 223 -4.06 7.14 3.89
N ARG A 224 -4.72 8.26 3.57
CA ARG A 224 -6.08 8.28 3.05
C ARG A 224 -6.10 9.05 1.73
N ILE A 225 -6.76 8.48 0.72
CA ILE A 225 -6.91 9.14 -0.57
C ILE A 225 -7.72 10.45 -0.40
N LYS A 226 -7.25 11.51 -1.07
CA LYS A 226 -8.01 12.76 -1.21
C LYS A 226 -8.70 12.73 -2.57
N ILE A 227 -10.01 12.62 -2.57
CA ILE A 227 -10.85 12.61 -3.77
C ILE A 227 -11.33 14.01 -4.06
#